data_37509c3275e46934792e9e5607bcb5a7
#
_entry.id   37509c3275e46934792e9e5607bcb5a7
#
_cell.length_a   1.000
_cell.length_b   1.000
_cell.length_c   1.000
_cell.angle_alpha   90.00
_cell.angle_beta   90.00
_cell.angle_gamma   90.00
#
_symmetry.space_group_name_H-M   'P 1'
#
loop_
_entity.id
_entity.type
_entity.pdbx_description
1 polymer ?
#
loop_
_entity_poly.entity_id
_entity_poly.type
_entity_poly.pdbx_seq_one_letter_code
_entity_poly.pdbx_strand_id
1 'polypeptide(L)'
;MPSNIASLAITARARLIDALANPLIQAEADDANVTVAFGTPKVVAVDGKNTSITSIFTRTTTVNSVTTTETVNSVNHYYNRNPIGEFLTVQMTTDATPAPIQFDYRSASTYAELLILILAHYGVAFEADDIVGGSFTGIPTLTAAPDSIGWTGSFTFPEFVAP
;
A
#
# COMPACT_ATOMS: atom_id res chain seq x y z
N MET A 1 -8.02 -8.40 -16.59
CA MET A 1 -8.73 -7.13 -16.34
C MET A 1 -7.70 -6.03 -16.47
N PRO A 2 -7.90 -5.00 -17.25
CA PRO A 2 -6.91 -3.93 -17.31
C PRO A 2 -6.93 -3.22 -15.95
N SER A 3 -5.88 -3.43 -15.18
CA SER A 3 -5.61 -2.64 -13.99
C SER A 3 -5.40 -1.21 -14.49
N ASN A 4 -6.32 -0.32 -14.15
CA ASN A 4 -6.18 1.07 -14.53
C ASN A 4 -4.91 1.59 -13.83
N ILE A 5 -3.85 1.85 -14.58
CA ILE A 5 -2.53 2.27 -14.06
C ILE A 5 -2.70 3.46 -13.11
N ALA A 6 -3.65 4.35 -13.37
CA ALA A 6 -3.99 5.46 -12.49
C ALA A 6 -4.42 5.02 -11.08
N SER A 7 -5.01 3.83 -10.92
CA SER A 7 -5.41 3.33 -9.60
C SER A 7 -4.24 2.77 -8.78
N LEU A 8 -3.12 2.46 -9.41
CA LEU A 8 -1.92 1.92 -8.76
C LEU A 8 -1.04 3.02 -8.15
N ALA A 9 -1.19 4.26 -8.62
CA ALA A 9 -0.52 5.42 -8.03
C ALA A 9 -1.16 5.89 -6.71
N ILE A 10 -2.32 5.33 -6.36
CA ILE A 10 -2.99 5.62 -5.08
C ILE A 10 -2.56 4.56 -4.07
N THR A 11 -2.10 5.01 -2.91
CA THR A 11 -1.67 4.09 -1.84
C THR A 11 -2.82 3.17 -1.39
N ALA A 12 -2.47 2.00 -0.86
CA ALA A 12 -3.47 1.04 -0.35
C ALA A 12 -4.34 1.66 0.76
N ARG A 13 -3.76 2.53 1.59
CA ARG A 13 -4.47 3.28 2.63
C ARG A 13 -5.52 4.23 2.04
N ALA A 14 -5.15 5.03 1.05
CA ALA A 14 -6.07 5.93 0.37
C ALA A 14 -7.21 5.16 -0.30
N ARG A 15 -6.89 4.04 -0.98
CA ARG A 15 -7.92 3.16 -1.57
C ARG A 15 -8.86 2.56 -0.52
N LEU A 16 -8.35 2.22 0.66
CA LEU A 16 -9.18 1.68 1.74
C LEU A 16 -10.15 2.75 2.27
N ILE A 17 -9.70 4.00 2.42
CA ILE A 17 -10.57 5.13 2.78
C ILE A 17 -11.63 5.36 1.71
N ASP A 18 -11.27 5.40 0.45
CA ASP A 18 -12.20 5.58 -0.68
C ASP A 18 -13.21 4.42 -0.81
N ALA A 19 -12.81 3.22 -0.40
CA ALA A 19 -13.66 2.03 -0.43
C ALA A 19 -14.64 1.94 0.74
N LEU A 20 -14.68 2.93 1.65
CA LEU A 20 -15.68 3.02 2.71
C LEU A 20 -17.05 3.27 2.06
N ALA A 21 -17.79 2.18 1.83
CA ALA A 21 -19.09 2.22 1.14
C ALA A 21 -20.21 2.87 1.94
N ASN A 22 -19.97 3.23 3.21
CA ASN A 22 -20.95 3.87 4.08
C ASN A 22 -20.78 5.40 4.00
N PRO A 23 -21.79 6.15 3.51
CA PRO A 23 -21.72 7.61 3.38
C PRO A 23 -21.44 8.36 4.70
N LEU A 24 -21.88 7.82 5.84
CA LEU A 24 -21.60 8.43 7.15
C LEU A 24 -20.13 8.31 7.53
N ILE A 25 -19.51 7.15 7.24
CA ILE A 25 -18.10 6.92 7.49
C ILE A 25 -17.26 7.79 6.54
N GLN A 26 -17.67 7.93 5.28
CA GLN A 26 -17.00 8.81 4.33
C GLN A 26 -17.09 10.27 4.78
N ALA A 27 -18.25 10.73 5.23
CA ALA A 27 -18.42 12.08 5.76
C ALA A 27 -17.54 12.34 7.00
N GLU A 28 -17.38 11.35 7.88
CA GLU A 28 -16.47 11.45 9.01
C GLU A 28 -15.00 11.49 8.57
N ALA A 29 -14.61 10.74 7.55
CA ALA A 29 -13.26 10.76 6.99
C ALA A 29 -12.94 12.08 6.30
N ASP A 30 -13.93 12.75 5.72
CA ASP A 30 -13.79 14.03 5.02
C ASP A 30 -13.83 15.25 5.99
N ASP A 31 -14.22 15.07 7.27
CA ASP A 31 -14.18 16.14 8.26
C ASP A 31 -12.73 16.49 8.63
N ALA A 32 -12.35 17.75 8.41
CA ALA A 32 -10.98 18.23 8.69
C ALA A 32 -10.54 18.10 10.16
N ASN A 33 -11.50 17.96 11.09
CA ASN A 33 -11.23 17.74 12.50
C ASN A 33 -11.17 16.25 12.89
N VAL A 34 -11.42 15.35 11.94
CA VAL A 34 -11.38 13.91 12.14
C VAL A 34 -10.09 13.34 11.55
N THR A 35 -9.39 12.55 12.33
CA THR A 35 -8.27 11.74 11.88
C THR A 35 -8.67 10.27 11.82
N VAL A 36 -8.17 9.57 10.81
CA VAL A 36 -8.39 8.13 10.65
C VAL A 36 -7.09 7.41 10.93
N ALA A 37 -7.10 6.51 11.91
CA ALA A 37 -6.00 5.61 12.19
C ALA A 37 -6.41 4.17 11.85
N PHE A 38 -5.51 3.41 11.23
CA PHE A 38 -5.70 2.00 10.98
C PHE A 38 -4.92 1.18 12.00
N GLY A 39 -5.56 0.15 12.54
CA GLY A 39 -4.90 -0.84 13.37
C GLY A 39 -4.00 -1.77 12.55
N THR A 40 -3.38 -2.73 13.22
CA THR A 40 -2.57 -3.75 12.56
C THR A 40 -3.46 -4.73 11.79
N PRO A 41 -3.16 -5.01 10.51
CA PRO A 41 -3.86 -6.02 9.73
C PRO A 41 -3.76 -7.41 10.38
N LYS A 42 -4.87 -8.13 10.40
CA LYS A 42 -4.96 -9.49 10.95
C LYS A 42 -5.35 -10.47 9.87
N VAL A 43 -4.72 -11.65 9.88
CA VAL A 43 -5.11 -12.74 9.00
C VAL A 43 -6.46 -13.29 9.46
N VAL A 44 -7.38 -13.43 8.50
CA VAL A 44 -8.73 -13.97 8.71
C VAL A 44 -9.11 -14.90 7.57
N ALA A 45 -10.20 -15.66 7.76
CA ALA A 45 -10.83 -16.45 6.71
C ALA A 45 -12.33 -16.21 6.79
N VAL A 46 -12.78 -15.07 6.25
CA VAL A 46 -14.18 -14.62 6.28
C VAL A 46 -14.61 -14.21 4.88
N ASP A 47 -15.64 -14.84 4.36
CA ASP A 47 -16.26 -14.51 3.05
C ASP A 47 -15.23 -14.36 1.90
N GLY A 48 -14.25 -15.27 1.84
CA GLY A 48 -13.19 -15.23 0.82
C GLY A 48 -12.18 -14.09 0.98
N LYS A 49 -12.20 -13.39 2.12
CA LYS A 49 -11.19 -12.38 2.49
C LYS A 49 -10.14 -13.01 3.39
N ASN A 50 -8.89 -12.57 3.20
CA ASN A 50 -7.74 -13.08 3.96
C ASN A 50 -7.23 -12.10 5.01
N THR A 51 -7.74 -10.89 5.06
CA THR A 51 -7.25 -9.83 5.94
C THR A 51 -8.42 -9.04 6.53
N SER A 52 -8.32 -8.70 7.81
CA SER A 52 -9.15 -7.69 8.44
C SER A 52 -8.30 -6.58 9.04
N ILE A 53 -8.85 -5.36 9.05
CA ILE A 53 -8.24 -4.19 9.70
C ILE A 53 -9.36 -3.36 10.34
N THR A 54 -9.06 -2.73 11.46
CA THR A 54 -9.98 -1.81 12.12
C THR A 54 -9.54 -0.38 11.83
N SER A 55 -10.41 0.46 11.29
CA SER A 55 -10.22 1.90 11.25
C SER A 55 -10.87 2.55 12.47
N ILE A 56 -10.19 3.53 13.05
CA ILE A 56 -10.64 4.30 14.22
C ILE A 56 -10.69 5.76 13.79
N PHE A 57 -11.85 6.36 13.90
CA PHE A 57 -12.10 7.76 13.59
C PHE A 57 -12.09 8.56 14.89
N THR A 58 -11.21 9.54 14.96
CA THR A 58 -10.98 10.35 16.16
C THR A 58 -11.18 11.82 15.83
N ARG A 59 -12.13 12.47 16.50
CA ARG A 59 -12.39 13.91 16.36
C ARG A 59 -11.62 14.67 17.43
N THR A 60 -10.95 15.74 17.00
CA THR A 60 -10.28 16.69 17.89
C THR A 60 -11.03 18.01 17.88
N THR A 61 -11.46 18.47 19.05
CA THR A 61 -12.18 19.74 19.21
C THR A 61 -11.41 20.64 20.20
N THR A 62 -11.22 21.90 19.83
CA THR A 62 -10.58 22.90 20.71
C THR A 62 -11.58 24.01 21.03
N VAL A 63 -11.91 24.17 22.31
CA VAL A 63 -12.78 25.23 22.81
C VAL A 63 -12.09 25.94 23.98
N ASN A 64 -11.99 27.25 23.92
CA ASN A 64 -11.33 28.07 24.94
C ASN A 64 -9.91 27.58 25.32
N SER A 65 -9.12 27.19 24.30
CA SER A 65 -7.76 26.64 24.44
C SER A 65 -7.71 25.27 25.15
N VAL A 66 -8.83 24.61 25.36
CA VAL A 66 -8.91 23.23 25.84
C VAL A 66 -9.16 22.31 24.64
N THR A 67 -8.21 21.42 24.39
CA THR A 67 -8.32 20.42 23.32
C THR A 67 -8.84 19.11 23.90
N THR A 68 -9.91 18.58 23.31
CA THR A 68 -10.49 17.28 23.64
C THR A 68 -10.44 16.39 22.43
N THR A 69 -10.24 15.09 22.65
CA THR A 69 -10.20 14.07 21.61
C THR A 69 -11.17 12.96 21.95
N GLU A 70 -12.03 12.59 21.01
CA GLU A 70 -13.03 11.53 21.18
C GLU A 70 -13.00 10.58 20.00
N THR A 71 -13.26 9.29 20.23
CA THR A 71 -13.51 8.32 19.17
C THR A 71 -14.96 8.45 18.71
N VAL A 72 -15.15 8.88 17.47
CA VAL A 72 -16.49 9.08 16.90
C VAL A 72 -17.02 7.83 16.19
N ASN A 73 -16.11 6.99 15.65
CA ASN A 73 -16.49 5.73 15.01
C ASN A 73 -15.33 4.72 15.02
N SER A 74 -15.69 3.44 14.83
CA SER A 74 -14.73 2.34 14.66
C SER A 74 -15.32 1.29 13.72
N VAL A 75 -14.62 0.95 12.65
CA VAL A 75 -15.14 0.05 11.60
C VAL A 75 -14.13 -1.05 11.30
N ASN A 76 -14.63 -2.28 11.24
CA ASN A 76 -13.83 -3.42 10.76
C ASN A 76 -14.02 -3.58 9.25
N HIS A 77 -12.91 -3.63 8.53
CA HIS A 77 -12.87 -3.90 7.10
C HIS A 77 -12.31 -5.29 6.84
N TYR A 78 -12.89 -5.97 5.84
CA TYR A 78 -12.43 -7.29 5.38
C TYR A 78 -12.04 -7.18 3.92
N TYR A 79 -10.82 -7.58 3.57
CA TYR A 79 -10.28 -7.41 2.23
C TYR A 79 -9.15 -8.41 1.95
N ASN A 80 -8.64 -8.40 0.72
CA ASN A 80 -7.46 -9.16 0.34
C ASN A 80 -6.28 -8.22 0.12
N ARG A 81 -5.17 -8.48 0.79
CA ARG A 81 -3.89 -7.84 0.47
C ARG A 81 -3.36 -8.39 -0.85
N ASN A 82 -2.65 -7.54 -1.60
CA ASN A 82 -2.07 -7.91 -2.87
C ASN A 82 -0.73 -8.65 -2.64
N PRO A 83 -0.52 -9.84 -3.22
CA PRO A 83 0.79 -10.49 -3.19
C PRO A 83 1.78 -9.70 -4.07
N ILE A 84 2.88 -9.20 -3.48
CA ILE A 84 3.90 -8.43 -4.21
C ILE A 84 4.44 -9.24 -5.39
N GLY A 85 4.74 -10.52 -5.18
CA GLY A 85 5.32 -11.39 -6.20
C GLY A 85 4.44 -11.54 -7.43
N GLU A 86 3.15 -11.85 -7.26
CA GLU A 86 2.20 -11.97 -8.36
C GLU A 86 2.02 -10.63 -9.09
N PHE A 87 1.89 -9.56 -8.32
CA PHE A 87 1.67 -8.23 -8.86
C PHE A 87 2.83 -7.75 -9.72
N LEU A 88 4.07 -7.79 -9.22
CA LEU A 88 5.24 -7.34 -9.97
C LEU A 88 5.56 -8.27 -11.15
N THR A 89 5.34 -9.58 -11.01
CA THR A 89 5.49 -10.52 -12.14
C THR A 89 4.57 -10.15 -13.29
N VAL A 90 3.30 -9.82 -13.01
CA VAL A 90 2.35 -9.40 -14.04
C VAL A 90 2.82 -8.10 -14.71
N GLN A 91 3.27 -7.10 -13.94
CA GLN A 91 3.78 -5.84 -14.49
C GLN A 91 4.99 -6.08 -15.41
N MET A 92 5.94 -6.88 -14.97
CA MET A 92 7.14 -7.20 -15.76
C MET A 92 6.86 -7.98 -17.04
N THR A 93 5.78 -8.78 -17.08
CA THR A 93 5.40 -9.56 -18.26
C THR A 93 4.51 -8.79 -19.24
N THR A 94 3.74 -7.80 -18.78
CA THR A 94 2.88 -6.97 -19.64
C THR A 94 3.64 -5.91 -20.42
N ASP A 95 4.82 -5.50 -19.96
CA ASP A 95 5.71 -4.57 -20.67
C ASP A 95 6.51 -5.24 -21.83
N ALA A 96 6.27 -6.53 -22.09
CA ALA A 96 7.00 -7.28 -23.12
C ALA A 96 6.48 -6.97 -24.54
N THR A 97 6.98 -5.89 -25.14
CA THR A 97 7.01 -5.69 -26.60
C THR A 97 8.46 -5.51 -27.04
N PRO A 98 8.95 -6.21 -27.96
CA PRO A 98 9.51 -7.54 -28.23
C PRO A 98 10.78 -7.89 -27.44
N ALA A 99 11.21 -7.10 -26.49
CA ALA A 99 12.22 -7.46 -25.49
C ALA A 99 11.75 -6.91 -24.14
N PRO A 100 11.79 -7.70 -23.05
CA PRO A 100 11.44 -7.17 -21.74
C PRO A 100 12.35 -5.98 -21.47
N ILE A 101 11.76 -4.79 -21.27
CA ILE A 101 12.47 -3.65 -20.70
C ILE A 101 12.85 -4.10 -19.31
N GLN A 102 14.11 -4.44 -19.12
CA GLN A 102 14.57 -4.90 -17.83
C GLN A 102 14.54 -3.70 -16.87
N PHE A 103 13.90 -3.91 -15.74
CA PHE A 103 13.87 -2.92 -14.67
C PHE A 103 15.28 -2.75 -14.08
N ASP A 104 15.91 -1.59 -14.32
CA ASP A 104 17.25 -1.31 -13.81
C ASP A 104 17.19 -0.73 -12.39
N TYR A 105 17.43 -1.59 -11.41
CA TYR A 105 17.47 -1.25 -9.98
C TYR A 105 18.87 -0.81 -9.50
N ARG A 106 19.91 -0.86 -10.33
CA ARG A 106 21.31 -0.69 -9.92
C ARG A 106 21.66 0.72 -9.42
N SER A 107 20.84 1.71 -9.74
CA SER A 107 20.98 3.06 -9.19
C SER A 107 20.46 3.22 -7.77
N ALA A 108 19.73 2.22 -7.23
CA ALA A 108 19.26 2.21 -5.87
C ALA A 108 20.21 1.41 -4.96
N SER A 109 20.39 1.89 -3.75
CA SER A 109 21.15 1.24 -2.67
C SER A 109 20.29 0.97 -1.43
N THR A 110 19.11 1.59 -1.39
CA THR A 110 18.13 1.45 -0.32
C THR A 110 16.77 1.06 -0.89
N TYR A 111 15.91 0.42 -0.06
CA TYR A 111 14.55 0.12 -0.49
C TYR A 111 13.73 1.38 -0.76
N ALA A 112 13.97 2.49 -0.05
CA ALA A 112 13.31 3.77 -0.33
C ALA A 112 13.61 4.27 -1.75
N GLU A 113 14.86 4.22 -2.20
CA GLU A 113 15.24 4.56 -3.57
C GLU A 113 14.63 3.59 -4.59
N LEU A 114 14.62 2.29 -4.26
CA LEU A 114 14.02 1.26 -5.10
C LEU A 114 12.51 1.51 -5.32
N LEU A 115 11.76 1.91 -4.28
CA LEU A 115 10.35 2.23 -4.41
C LEU A 115 10.10 3.43 -5.33
N ILE A 116 10.99 4.43 -5.35
CA ILE A 116 10.93 5.56 -6.29
C ILE A 116 11.09 5.07 -7.73
N LEU A 117 12.03 4.15 -7.97
CA LEU A 117 12.23 3.58 -9.30
C LEU A 117 11.03 2.74 -9.74
N ILE A 118 10.45 1.94 -8.83
CA ILE A 118 9.25 1.14 -9.10
C ILE A 118 8.08 2.06 -9.46
N LEU A 119 7.88 3.14 -8.71
CA LEU A 119 6.83 4.12 -9.02
C LEU A 119 7.04 4.77 -10.39
N ALA A 120 8.26 5.18 -10.70
CA ALA A 120 8.58 5.82 -11.96
C ALA A 120 8.43 4.88 -13.16
N HIS A 121 8.78 3.60 -13.01
CA HIS A 121 8.79 2.62 -14.11
C HIS A 121 7.43 1.92 -14.28
N TYR A 122 6.81 1.48 -13.19
CA TYR A 122 5.57 0.69 -13.22
C TYR A 122 4.33 1.48 -12.79
N GLY A 123 4.47 2.72 -12.31
CA GLY A 123 3.35 3.51 -11.80
C GLY A 123 2.74 2.96 -10.49
N VAL A 124 3.50 2.17 -9.73
CA VAL A 124 3.04 1.54 -8.50
C VAL A 124 3.54 2.32 -7.30
N ALA A 125 2.63 2.84 -6.49
CA ALA A 125 2.94 3.54 -5.25
C ALA A 125 2.92 2.57 -4.06
N PHE A 126 4.01 2.56 -3.31
CA PHE A 126 4.11 1.97 -1.99
C PHE A 126 4.25 3.08 -0.95
N GLU A 127 3.69 2.90 0.23
CA GLU A 127 4.03 3.70 1.39
C GLU A 127 5.35 3.21 1.99
N ALA A 128 6.07 4.06 2.71
CA ALA A 128 7.39 3.71 3.25
C ALA A 128 7.33 2.55 4.27
N ASP A 129 6.19 2.40 4.94
CA ASP A 129 5.89 1.35 5.91
C ASP A 129 5.26 0.09 5.29
N ASP A 130 4.96 0.10 3.98
CA ASP A 130 4.48 -1.09 3.27
C ASP A 130 5.56 -2.16 3.10
N ILE A 131 6.83 -1.76 3.11
CA ILE A 131 7.98 -2.61 2.78
C ILE A 131 8.97 -2.63 3.94
N VAL A 132 9.55 -3.79 4.17
CA VAL A 132 10.68 -3.90 5.10
C VAL A 132 11.83 -3.04 4.56
N GLY A 133 12.15 -1.96 5.29
CA GLY A 133 13.15 -0.98 4.90
C GLY A 133 14.59 -1.46 5.07
N GLY A 134 15.53 -0.57 4.76
CA GLY A 134 16.97 -0.79 4.89
C GLY A 134 17.71 -0.59 3.60
N SER A 135 18.95 -1.07 3.57
CA SER A 135 19.83 -1.09 2.39
C SER A 135 19.99 -2.51 1.84
N PHE A 136 20.33 -2.61 0.58
CA PHE A 136 20.64 -3.90 -0.06
C PHE A 136 21.92 -3.81 -0.91
N THR A 137 22.51 -4.95 -1.16
CA THR A 137 23.64 -5.13 -2.10
C THR A 137 23.31 -6.28 -3.05
N GLY A 138 23.62 -6.11 -4.33
CA GLY A 138 23.28 -7.10 -5.36
C GLY A 138 21.81 -7.08 -5.74
N ILE A 139 21.21 -8.26 -5.94
CA ILE A 139 19.82 -8.39 -6.39
C ILE A 139 18.88 -8.12 -5.22
N PRO A 140 17.99 -7.10 -5.31
CA PRO A 140 17.07 -6.79 -4.22
C PRO A 140 15.93 -7.80 -4.11
N THR A 141 15.49 -8.04 -2.86
CA THR A 141 14.25 -8.75 -2.55
C THR A 141 13.31 -7.81 -1.81
N LEU A 142 12.24 -7.39 -2.48
CA LEU A 142 11.20 -6.56 -1.89
C LEU A 142 10.30 -7.44 -1.01
N THR A 143 10.15 -7.11 0.26
CA THR A 143 9.34 -7.87 1.22
C THR A 143 8.32 -6.96 1.86
N ALA A 144 7.04 -7.35 1.81
CA ALA A 144 5.99 -6.61 2.50
C ALA A 144 6.23 -6.59 4.02
N ALA A 145 6.06 -5.43 4.63
CA ALA A 145 6.05 -5.33 6.07
C ALA A 145 4.86 -6.13 6.65
N PRO A 146 5.00 -6.75 7.82
CA PRO A 146 3.93 -7.57 8.42
C PRO A 146 2.63 -6.80 8.63
N ASP A 147 2.74 -5.50 8.89
CA ASP A 147 1.66 -4.55 9.15
C ASP A 147 1.26 -3.72 7.91
N SER A 148 1.84 -3.99 6.74
CA SER A 148 1.39 -3.37 5.49
C SER A 148 -0.11 -3.59 5.27
N ILE A 149 -0.82 -2.50 5.00
CA ILE A 149 -2.27 -2.54 4.75
C ILE A 149 -2.57 -3.18 3.39
N GLY A 150 -1.75 -2.90 2.39
CA GLY A 150 -2.05 -3.26 1.00
C GLY A 150 -1.34 -4.49 0.48
N TRP A 151 -0.23 -4.89 1.10
CA TRP A 151 0.71 -5.82 0.49
C TRP A 151 1.03 -7.01 1.39
N THR A 152 1.40 -8.13 0.76
CA THR A 152 1.87 -9.35 1.43
C THR A 152 2.90 -10.08 0.57
N GLY A 153 3.72 -10.94 1.21
CA GLY A 153 4.71 -11.74 0.51
C GLY A 153 5.97 -10.98 0.15
N SER A 154 6.72 -11.51 -0.79
CA SER A 154 7.99 -10.97 -1.25
C SER A 154 8.19 -11.17 -2.74
N PHE A 155 9.11 -10.40 -3.33
CA PHE A 155 9.53 -10.50 -4.72
C PHE A 155 11.03 -10.27 -4.84
N THR A 156 11.76 -11.22 -5.42
CA THR A 156 13.16 -11.07 -5.78
C THR A 156 13.24 -10.66 -7.23
N PHE A 157 13.87 -9.53 -7.51
CA PHE A 157 14.04 -9.05 -8.88
C PHE A 157 14.94 -10.02 -9.68
N PRO A 158 14.71 -10.18 -10.99
CA PRO A 158 15.64 -10.90 -11.84
C PRO A 158 16.96 -10.16 -11.92
N GLU A 159 18.04 -10.90 -12.21
CA GLU A 159 19.35 -10.30 -12.49
C GLU A 159 19.24 -9.34 -13.68
N PHE A 160 19.75 -8.12 -13.50
CA PHE A 160 19.80 -7.16 -14.59
C PHE A 160 20.94 -7.52 -15.55
N VAL A 161 20.60 -7.83 -16.79
CA VAL A 161 21.56 -8.06 -17.87
C VAL A 161 21.53 -6.81 -18.77
N ALA A 162 22.65 -6.09 -18.82
CA ALA A 162 22.75 -4.92 -19.71
C ALA A 162 22.60 -5.38 -21.17
N PRO A 163 21.86 -4.65 -22.01
CA PRO A 163 21.70 -4.96 -23.43
C PRO A 163 22.99 -4.86 -24.21
#